data_bb81bb6b267e8a396c7c998ab2fa35a6
#
_entry.id   bb81bb6b267e8a396c7c998ab2fa35a6
#
_cell.length_a   1.000
_cell.length_b   1.000
_cell.length_c   1.000
_cell.angle_alpha   90.00
_cell.angle_beta   90.00
_cell.angle_gamma   90.00
#
_symmetry.space_group_name_H-M   'P 1'
#
loop_
_entity.id
_entity.type
_entity.pdbx_description
1 polymer ?
#
loop_
_entity_poly.entity_id
_entity_poly.type
_entity_poly.pdbx_seq_one_letter_code
_entity_poly.pdbx_strand_id
1 'polypeptide(L)'
;METLESEKSKNKILMGIIVALLLAIAVTGFYLYSGNVENVDLTADKALLETNFKNLSDTLDVRSSDLQQITDNNTLLDSTVTAYQAAIDAKKKEIAVLLSNKKMNKGELEKAKKLIAEYEADILGLQQQILDLVTQNHELAKENQQLDESLTIEKKTTTALLEQNKGLSKTVEVGSLLQLSPVLVEGVKQRLNGRDRAVRNAKAAESLKVSFEAGQNKVLPAGPVSLYVRVINPKGETISVANQGSGTLQLTESGTPVQYSTKADIDWNQTGKKVVIYWKQYISTAGTYKVEIYQGGYLIGLGQVTLK
;
A
#
# COMPACT_ATOMS: atom_id res chain seq x y z
N MET A 1 10.25 -20.67 16.15
CA MET A 1 11.50 -21.35 16.55
C MET A 1 11.74 -22.64 15.77
N GLU A 2 10.72 -23.36 15.35
CA GLU A 2 10.85 -24.61 14.57
C GLU A 2 11.39 -24.43 13.13
N THR A 3 11.19 -23.29 12.49
CA THR A 3 11.64 -23.06 11.11
C THR A 3 13.16 -22.85 10.98
N LEU A 4 13.82 -22.30 11.98
CA LEU A 4 15.26 -22.07 11.99
C LEU A 4 16.10 -23.36 12.24
N GLU A 5 15.56 -24.35 12.90
CA GLU A 5 16.20 -25.67 13.06
C GLU A 5 16.11 -26.53 11.79
N SER A 6 15.02 -26.43 11.05
CA SER A 6 14.82 -27.11 9.77
C SER A 6 15.81 -26.61 8.69
N GLU A 7 16.07 -25.30 8.61
CA GLU A 7 17.04 -24.73 7.67
C GLU A 7 18.50 -25.10 8.00
N LYS A 8 18.86 -25.09 9.28
CA LYS A 8 20.21 -25.55 9.70
C LYS A 8 20.46 -27.02 9.40
N SER A 9 19.43 -27.87 9.47
CA SER A 9 19.50 -29.28 9.11
C SER A 9 19.69 -29.46 7.60
N LYS A 10 18.95 -28.73 6.77
CA LYS A 10 19.08 -28.76 5.30
C LYS A 10 20.46 -28.32 4.82
N ASN A 11 21.01 -27.26 5.40
CA ASN A 11 22.37 -26.79 5.05
C ASN A 11 23.47 -27.79 5.47
N LYS A 12 23.32 -28.49 6.58
CA LYS A 12 24.26 -29.54 6.99
C LYS A 12 24.21 -30.75 6.06
N ILE A 13 23.04 -31.14 5.61
CA ILE A 13 22.81 -32.20 4.64
C ILE A 13 23.44 -31.80 3.29
N LEU A 14 23.18 -30.57 2.81
CA LEU A 14 23.76 -30.05 1.58
C LEU A 14 25.30 -30.05 1.61
N MET A 15 25.91 -29.62 2.71
CA MET A 15 27.36 -29.60 2.89
C MET A 15 28.00 -30.99 2.95
N GLY A 16 27.35 -31.94 3.63
CA GLY A 16 27.78 -33.35 3.68
C GLY A 16 27.79 -34.00 2.28
N ILE A 17 26.89 -33.59 1.48
CA ILE A 17 26.67 -34.04 0.11
C ILE A 17 27.77 -33.53 -0.84
N ILE A 18 28.14 -32.27 -0.75
CA ILE A 18 29.22 -31.64 -1.53
C ILE A 18 30.54 -32.36 -1.23
N VAL A 19 30.83 -32.65 0.03
CA VAL A 19 32.05 -33.34 0.46
C VAL A 19 32.12 -34.77 -0.10
N ALA A 20 31.03 -35.53 -0.07
CA ALA A 20 30.98 -36.88 -0.63
C ALA A 20 31.24 -36.91 -2.13
N LEU A 21 30.77 -35.92 -2.87
CA LEU A 21 30.95 -35.80 -4.30
C LEU A 21 32.39 -35.38 -4.69
N LEU A 22 33.01 -34.48 -3.96
CA LEU A 22 34.41 -34.09 -4.13
C LEU A 22 35.33 -35.28 -3.88
N LEU A 23 35.01 -36.13 -2.91
CA LEU A 23 35.76 -37.37 -2.67
C LEU A 23 35.62 -38.39 -3.79
N ALA A 24 34.43 -38.55 -4.38
CA ALA A 24 34.20 -39.41 -5.54
C ALA A 24 34.99 -38.94 -6.78
N ILE A 25 35.05 -37.63 -7.03
CA ILE A 25 35.81 -37.05 -8.14
C ILE A 25 37.32 -37.14 -7.91
N ALA A 26 37.78 -36.93 -6.68
CA ALA A 26 39.19 -37.08 -6.35
C ALA A 26 39.69 -38.53 -6.55
N VAL A 27 38.86 -39.51 -6.22
CA VAL A 27 39.19 -40.93 -6.45
C VAL A 27 39.22 -41.28 -7.93
N THR A 28 38.25 -40.80 -8.74
CA THR A 28 38.24 -41.05 -10.19
C THR A 28 39.38 -40.30 -10.91
N GLY A 29 39.64 -39.02 -10.53
CA GLY A 29 40.76 -38.25 -11.06
C GLY A 29 42.14 -38.87 -10.75
N PHE A 30 42.33 -39.43 -9.55
CA PHE A 30 43.53 -40.10 -9.15
C PHE A 30 43.79 -41.38 -10.00
N TYR A 31 42.75 -42.18 -10.29
CA TYR A 31 42.84 -43.36 -11.13
C TYR A 31 43.11 -43.04 -12.60
N LEU A 32 42.58 -41.96 -13.13
CA LEU A 32 42.85 -41.49 -14.50
C LEU A 32 44.28 -40.96 -14.66
N TYR A 33 44.85 -40.33 -13.61
CA TYR A 33 46.22 -39.79 -13.63
C TYR A 33 47.30 -40.85 -13.46
N SER A 34 47.04 -41.93 -12.73
CA SER A 34 48.03 -42.99 -12.45
C SER A 34 48.14 -44.07 -13.53
N GLY A 35 47.28 -44.01 -14.57
CA GLY A 35 47.15 -45.06 -15.60
C GLY A 35 48.16 -45.04 -16.77
N ASN A 36 49.41 -44.70 -16.54
CA ASN A 36 50.46 -44.81 -17.58
C ASN A 36 51.31 -46.07 -17.34
N VAL A 37 50.71 -47.24 -17.51
CA VAL A 37 51.45 -48.51 -17.56
C VAL A 37 51.00 -49.30 -18.81
N GLU A 38 51.90 -49.47 -19.75
CA GLU A 38 51.73 -50.36 -20.91
C GLU A 38 51.47 -51.81 -20.47
N ASN A 39 50.36 -52.41 -20.99
CA ASN A 39 49.85 -53.74 -20.74
C ASN A 39 48.86 -53.91 -19.52
N VAL A 40 47.94 -52.99 -19.42
CA VAL A 40 46.77 -53.24 -18.55
C VAL A 40 45.73 -54.06 -19.30
N ASP A 41 45.26 -55.13 -18.69
CA ASP A 41 44.17 -55.95 -19.23
C ASP A 41 42.95 -55.10 -19.55
N LEU A 42 42.61 -54.97 -20.82
CA LEU A 42 41.50 -54.13 -21.32
C LEU A 42 40.15 -54.46 -20.62
N THR A 43 40.04 -55.67 -20.09
CA THR A 43 38.89 -56.13 -19.29
C THR A 43 38.85 -55.52 -17.90
N ALA A 44 39.98 -55.32 -17.23
CA ALA A 44 40.07 -54.71 -15.90
C ALA A 44 39.78 -53.22 -15.97
N ASP A 45 40.36 -52.53 -16.99
CA ASP A 45 40.06 -51.11 -17.23
C ASP A 45 38.58 -50.84 -17.52
N LYS A 46 37.95 -51.72 -18.32
CA LYS A 46 36.54 -51.66 -18.62
C LYS A 46 35.68 -51.85 -17.36
N ALA A 47 35.95 -52.84 -16.53
CA ALA A 47 35.21 -53.11 -15.29
C ALA A 47 35.32 -51.95 -14.29
N LEU A 48 36.52 -51.32 -14.20
CA LEU A 48 36.69 -50.12 -13.37
C LEU A 48 35.87 -48.94 -13.90
N LEU A 49 35.86 -48.73 -15.23
CA LEU A 49 35.12 -47.66 -15.86
C LEU A 49 33.59 -47.83 -15.70
N GLU A 50 33.08 -49.09 -15.81
CA GLU A 50 31.70 -49.43 -15.55
C GLU A 50 31.30 -49.13 -14.08
N THR A 51 32.18 -49.44 -13.13
CA THR A 51 31.95 -49.17 -11.72
C THR A 51 31.92 -47.67 -11.44
N ASN A 52 32.84 -46.91 -11.97
CA ASN A 52 32.91 -45.47 -11.81
C ASN A 52 31.70 -44.77 -12.45
N PHE A 53 31.31 -45.19 -13.65
CA PHE A 53 30.13 -44.67 -14.33
C PHE A 53 28.87 -44.97 -13.57
N LYS A 54 28.71 -46.17 -12.98
CA LYS A 54 27.58 -46.54 -12.15
C LYS A 54 27.48 -45.65 -10.90
N ASN A 55 28.60 -45.48 -10.18
CA ASN A 55 28.64 -44.64 -8.99
C ASN A 55 28.30 -43.17 -9.30
N LEU A 56 28.77 -42.65 -10.44
CA LEU A 56 28.49 -41.31 -10.91
C LEU A 56 27.01 -41.17 -11.30
N SER A 57 26.46 -42.18 -11.98
CA SER A 57 25.04 -42.23 -12.34
C SER A 57 24.14 -42.25 -11.11
N ASP A 58 24.43 -43.12 -10.15
CA ASP A 58 23.65 -43.27 -8.91
C ASP A 58 23.68 -41.94 -8.09
N THR A 59 24.85 -41.29 -8.06
CA THR A 59 24.99 -39.98 -7.40
C THR A 59 24.14 -38.90 -8.09
N LEU A 60 24.06 -38.88 -9.41
CA LEU A 60 23.24 -37.94 -10.15
C LEU A 60 21.74 -38.17 -9.98
N ASP A 61 21.31 -39.42 -9.96
CA ASP A 61 19.89 -39.73 -9.80
C ASP A 61 19.37 -39.24 -8.44
N VAL A 62 20.19 -39.38 -7.37
CA VAL A 62 19.88 -38.78 -6.05
C VAL A 62 19.83 -37.25 -6.13
N ARG A 63 20.75 -36.62 -6.88
CA ARG A 63 20.80 -35.15 -6.98
C ARG A 63 19.71 -34.55 -7.84
N SER A 64 19.31 -35.25 -8.88
CA SER A 64 18.16 -34.86 -9.69
C SER A 64 16.87 -34.77 -8.85
N SER A 65 16.70 -35.71 -7.93
CA SER A 65 15.58 -35.70 -6.99
C SER A 65 15.63 -34.53 -5.99
N ASP A 66 16.82 -34.24 -5.45
CA ASP A 66 17.00 -33.10 -4.52
C ASP A 66 16.76 -31.76 -5.22
N LEU A 67 17.17 -31.64 -6.50
CA LEU A 67 16.94 -30.47 -7.33
C LEU A 67 15.46 -30.23 -7.63
N GLN A 68 14.73 -31.29 -7.96
CA GLN A 68 13.29 -31.20 -8.20
C GLN A 68 12.58 -30.59 -6.98
N GLN A 69 12.97 -30.95 -5.79
CA GLN A 69 12.40 -30.40 -4.54
C GLN A 69 12.69 -28.91 -4.33
N ILE A 70 13.83 -28.42 -4.85
CA ILE A 70 14.25 -27.01 -4.75
C ILE A 70 13.58 -26.14 -5.83
N THR A 71 13.30 -26.73 -7.00
CA THR A 71 12.75 -26.03 -8.18
C THR A 71 11.24 -25.88 -8.18
N ASP A 72 10.51 -26.65 -7.39
CA ASP A 72 9.02 -26.60 -7.36
C ASP A 72 8.43 -25.22 -7.06
N ASN A 73 9.26 -24.25 -6.66
CA ASN A 73 8.83 -22.88 -6.37
C ASN A 73 9.32 -21.81 -7.36
N ASN A 74 10.03 -22.18 -8.44
CA ASN A 74 10.58 -21.19 -9.37
C ASN A 74 10.63 -21.70 -10.82
N THR A 75 9.68 -21.31 -11.65
CA THR A 75 9.52 -21.76 -13.04
C THR A 75 10.71 -21.45 -13.98
N LEU A 76 11.48 -20.40 -13.70
CA LEU A 76 12.70 -20.06 -14.47
C LEU A 76 13.86 -21.01 -14.15
N LEU A 77 13.97 -21.41 -12.90
CA LEU A 77 14.95 -22.39 -12.44
C LEU A 77 14.63 -23.76 -13.03
N ASP A 78 13.37 -24.15 -13.07
CA ASP A 78 12.86 -25.42 -13.58
C ASP A 78 13.24 -25.64 -15.06
N SER A 79 13.08 -24.64 -15.92
CA SER A 79 13.43 -24.74 -17.34
C SER A 79 14.93 -24.95 -17.57
N THR A 80 15.77 -24.28 -16.80
CA THR A 80 17.23 -24.40 -16.90
C THR A 80 17.71 -25.76 -16.41
N VAL A 81 17.21 -26.21 -15.27
CA VAL A 81 17.52 -27.52 -14.69
C VAL A 81 17.06 -28.64 -15.62
N THR A 82 15.86 -28.54 -16.17
CA THR A 82 15.33 -29.53 -17.12
C THR A 82 16.19 -29.65 -18.37
N ALA A 83 16.69 -28.53 -18.93
CA ALA A 83 17.57 -28.55 -20.09
C ALA A 83 18.92 -29.23 -19.79
N TYR A 84 19.51 -28.95 -18.62
CA TYR A 84 20.76 -29.60 -18.19
C TYR A 84 20.56 -31.09 -17.90
N GLN A 85 19.49 -31.50 -17.28
CA GLN A 85 19.16 -32.90 -17.07
C GLN A 85 19.03 -33.67 -18.38
N ALA A 86 18.37 -33.11 -19.38
CA ALA A 86 18.26 -33.73 -20.69
C ALA A 86 19.59 -33.92 -21.36
N ALA A 87 20.52 -32.95 -21.26
CA ALA A 87 21.86 -33.06 -21.80
C ALA A 87 22.70 -34.13 -21.08
N ILE A 88 22.62 -34.21 -19.79
CA ILE A 88 23.27 -35.20 -18.92
C ILE A 88 22.75 -36.61 -19.25
N ASP A 89 21.43 -36.80 -19.37
CA ASP A 89 20.81 -38.07 -19.70
C ASP A 89 21.19 -38.57 -21.10
N ALA A 90 21.38 -37.64 -22.07
CA ALA A 90 21.87 -38.01 -23.40
C ALA A 90 23.31 -38.56 -23.32
N LYS A 91 24.20 -37.90 -22.59
CA LYS A 91 25.60 -38.38 -22.38
C LYS A 91 25.64 -39.70 -21.61
N LYS A 92 24.79 -39.84 -20.55
CA LYS A 92 24.62 -41.07 -19.79
C LYS A 92 24.24 -42.26 -20.69
N LYS A 93 23.32 -42.08 -21.61
CA LYS A 93 22.93 -43.09 -22.59
C LYS A 93 24.05 -43.45 -23.54
N GLU A 94 24.78 -42.48 -24.06
CA GLU A 94 25.90 -42.73 -24.96
C GLU A 94 27.02 -43.54 -24.27
N ILE A 95 27.39 -43.19 -23.06
CA ILE A 95 28.36 -43.90 -22.24
C ILE A 95 27.91 -45.34 -21.97
N ALA A 96 26.62 -45.52 -21.57
CA ALA A 96 26.06 -46.83 -21.30
C ALA A 96 26.10 -47.76 -22.55
N VAL A 97 25.79 -47.21 -23.73
CA VAL A 97 25.89 -47.97 -24.98
C VAL A 97 27.33 -48.39 -25.28
N LEU A 98 28.30 -47.51 -25.10
CA LEU A 98 29.71 -47.84 -25.31
C LEU A 98 30.18 -48.92 -24.33
N LEU A 99 29.85 -48.81 -23.04
CA LEU A 99 30.23 -49.77 -22.00
C LEU A 99 29.53 -51.14 -22.15
N SER A 100 28.35 -51.19 -22.75
CA SER A 100 27.62 -52.45 -23.00
C SER A 100 28.29 -53.33 -24.06
N ASN A 101 29.21 -52.81 -24.87
CA ASN A 101 29.91 -53.56 -25.88
C ASN A 101 30.89 -54.57 -25.22
N LYS A 102 30.59 -55.88 -25.34
CA LYS A 102 31.42 -56.96 -24.75
C LYS A 102 32.81 -57.11 -25.37
N LYS A 103 32.99 -56.58 -26.60
CA LYS A 103 34.28 -56.64 -27.34
C LYS A 103 34.80 -55.23 -27.65
N MET A 104 34.85 -54.40 -26.63
CA MET A 104 35.34 -53.04 -26.75
C MET A 104 36.83 -53.04 -27.21
N ASN A 105 37.14 -52.28 -28.27
CA ASN A 105 38.51 -52.06 -28.68
C ASN A 105 39.14 -50.88 -27.94
N LYS A 106 40.47 -50.74 -28.08
CA LYS A 106 41.25 -49.67 -27.39
C LYS A 106 40.73 -48.28 -27.74
N GLY A 107 40.27 -48.01 -28.96
CA GLY A 107 39.73 -46.72 -29.39
C GLY A 107 38.36 -46.41 -28.73
N GLU A 108 37.52 -47.41 -28.63
CA GLU A 108 36.21 -47.28 -27.94
C GLU A 108 36.37 -47.05 -26.44
N LEU A 109 37.40 -47.68 -25.82
CA LEU A 109 37.73 -47.45 -24.41
C LEU A 109 38.20 -46.02 -24.17
N GLU A 110 39.10 -45.50 -25.02
CA GLU A 110 39.54 -44.10 -24.91
C GLU A 110 38.41 -43.10 -25.14
N LYS A 111 37.51 -43.40 -26.10
CA LYS A 111 36.28 -42.59 -26.30
C LYS A 111 35.40 -42.59 -25.07
N ALA A 112 35.18 -43.75 -24.43
CA ALA A 112 34.40 -43.85 -23.21
C ALA A 112 35.04 -43.08 -22.04
N LYS A 113 36.37 -43.18 -21.86
CA LYS A 113 37.12 -42.39 -20.85
C LYS A 113 36.93 -40.90 -21.06
N LYS A 114 37.03 -40.43 -22.31
CA LYS A 114 36.85 -39.02 -22.64
C LYS A 114 35.44 -38.52 -22.34
N LEU A 115 34.42 -39.29 -22.74
CA LEU A 115 33.01 -38.95 -22.45
C LEU A 115 32.70 -38.95 -20.95
N ILE A 116 33.29 -39.85 -20.17
CA ILE A 116 33.14 -39.85 -18.73
C ILE A 116 33.78 -38.61 -18.10
N ALA A 117 34.97 -38.21 -18.54
CA ALA A 117 35.63 -36.99 -18.07
C ALA A 117 34.83 -35.72 -18.43
N GLU A 118 34.24 -35.63 -19.62
CA GLU A 118 33.34 -34.54 -20.02
C GLU A 118 32.05 -34.54 -19.17
N TYR A 119 31.52 -35.72 -18.87
CA TYR A 119 30.36 -35.88 -18.04
C TYR A 119 30.61 -35.42 -16.60
N GLU A 120 31.76 -35.76 -16.02
CA GLU A 120 32.21 -35.28 -14.71
C GLU A 120 32.33 -33.75 -14.68
N ALA A 121 32.92 -33.15 -15.71
CA ALA A 121 33.05 -31.70 -15.81
C ALA A 121 31.69 -30.98 -15.90
N ASP A 122 30.75 -31.53 -16.68
CA ASP A 122 29.38 -30.97 -16.76
C ASP A 122 28.66 -31.05 -15.41
N ILE A 123 28.85 -32.14 -14.67
CA ILE A 123 28.26 -32.28 -13.32
C ILE A 123 28.82 -31.24 -12.35
N LEU A 124 30.14 -30.99 -12.39
CA LEU A 124 30.76 -29.96 -11.56
C LEU A 124 30.24 -28.56 -11.92
N GLY A 125 30.10 -28.26 -13.20
CA GLY A 125 29.53 -26.99 -13.69
C GLY A 125 28.08 -26.80 -13.20
N LEU A 126 27.28 -27.84 -13.29
CA LEU A 126 25.88 -27.82 -12.80
C LEU A 126 25.81 -27.60 -11.29
N GLN A 127 26.69 -28.24 -10.52
CA GLN A 127 26.74 -28.06 -9.06
C GLN A 127 27.03 -26.60 -8.67
N GLN A 128 28.00 -25.97 -9.36
CA GLN A 128 28.32 -24.57 -9.09
C GLN A 128 27.10 -23.66 -9.38
N GLN A 129 26.44 -23.88 -10.51
CA GLN A 129 25.23 -23.12 -10.86
C GLN A 129 24.11 -23.29 -9.84
N ILE A 130 23.92 -24.52 -9.32
CA ILE A 130 22.93 -24.78 -8.28
C ILE A 130 23.27 -24.03 -7.00
N LEU A 131 24.53 -24.03 -6.57
CA LEU A 131 24.97 -23.30 -5.38
C LEU A 131 24.74 -21.80 -5.52
N ASP A 132 25.04 -21.25 -6.69
CA ASP A 132 24.81 -19.83 -7.00
C ASP A 132 23.32 -19.48 -6.97
N LEU A 133 22.48 -20.33 -7.57
CA LEU A 133 21.04 -20.15 -7.59
C LEU A 133 20.40 -20.29 -6.20
N VAL A 134 20.84 -21.24 -5.38
CA VAL A 134 20.41 -21.39 -3.99
C VAL A 134 20.78 -20.16 -3.17
N THR A 135 21.97 -19.62 -3.36
CA THR A 135 22.44 -18.41 -2.69
C THR A 135 21.58 -17.20 -3.09
N GLN A 136 21.36 -17.00 -4.39
CA GLN A 136 20.50 -15.93 -4.91
C GLN A 136 19.06 -16.05 -4.41
N ASN A 137 18.48 -17.25 -4.37
CA ASN A 137 17.14 -17.47 -3.83
C ASN A 137 17.06 -17.12 -2.33
N HIS A 138 18.10 -17.45 -1.56
CA HIS A 138 18.15 -17.10 -0.16
C HIS A 138 18.25 -15.58 0.06
N GLU A 139 19.07 -14.89 -0.75
CA GLU A 139 19.18 -13.43 -0.73
C GLU A 139 17.85 -12.76 -1.11
N LEU A 140 17.23 -13.22 -2.20
CA LEU A 140 15.92 -12.71 -2.64
C LEU A 140 14.81 -12.96 -1.60
N ALA A 141 14.80 -14.10 -0.95
CA ALA A 141 13.84 -14.40 0.12
C ALA A 141 14.01 -13.44 1.30
N LYS A 142 15.27 -13.15 1.68
CA LYS A 142 15.59 -12.18 2.73
C LYS A 142 15.18 -10.75 2.35
N GLU A 143 15.46 -10.35 1.11
CA GLU A 143 15.07 -9.04 0.58
C GLU A 143 13.55 -8.88 0.55
N ASN A 144 12.82 -9.90 0.07
CA ASN A 144 11.36 -9.91 0.09
C ASN A 144 10.79 -9.77 1.50
N GLN A 145 11.37 -10.46 2.48
CA GLN A 145 10.95 -10.32 3.88
C GLN A 145 11.18 -8.88 4.39
N GLN A 146 12.33 -8.28 4.09
CA GLN A 146 12.64 -6.90 4.49
C GLN A 146 11.71 -5.90 3.81
N LEU A 147 11.37 -6.13 2.53
CA LEU A 147 10.41 -5.30 1.80
C LEU A 147 9.00 -5.41 2.39
N ASP A 148 8.55 -6.60 2.76
CA ASP A 148 7.25 -6.80 3.41
C ASP A 148 7.16 -6.14 4.79
N GLU A 149 8.23 -6.21 5.59
CA GLU A 149 8.32 -5.52 6.86
C GLU A 149 8.29 -4.00 6.67
N SER A 150 9.07 -3.48 5.71
CA SER A 150 9.10 -2.06 5.35
C SER A 150 7.74 -1.57 4.85
N LEU A 151 7.10 -2.33 3.96
CA LEU A 151 5.76 -2.03 3.44
C LEU A 151 4.71 -2.01 4.56
N THR A 152 4.82 -2.91 5.54
CA THR A 152 3.93 -2.96 6.69
C THR A 152 4.09 -1.71 7.57
N ILE A 153 5.33 -1.28 7.82
CA ILE A 153 5.64 -0.04 8.57
C ILE A 153 5.11 1.18 7.83
N GLU A 154 5.39 1.29 6.53
CA GLU A 154 4.92 2.36 5.66
C GLU A 154 3.39 2.49 5.67
N LYS A 155 2.67 1.38 5.53
CA LYS A 155 1.21 1.34 5.59
C LYS A 155 0.69 1.83 6.95
N LYS A 156 1.28 1.40 8.05
CA LYS A 156 0.90 1.85 9.40
C LYS A 156 1.14 3.34 9.58
N THR A 157 2.30 3.83 9.13
CA THR A 157 2.67 5.24 9.22
C THR A 157 1.72 6.09 8.37
N THR A 158 1.43 5.67 7.15
CA THR A 158 0.48 6.35 6.25
C THR A 158 -0.91 6.42 6.87
N THR A 159 -1.40 5.32 7.44
CA THR A 159 -2.71 5.29 8.12
C THR A 159 -2.73 6.25 9.32
N ALA A 160 -1.69 6.25 10.15
CA ALA A 160 -1.58 7.14 11.29
C ALA A 160 -1.53 8.63 10.87
N LEU A 161 -0.78 8.95 9.80
CA LEU A 161 -0.71 10.31 9.25
C LEU A 161 -2.04 10.76 8.66
N LEU A 162 -2.78 9.88 7.99
CA LEU A 162 -4.11 10.18 7.47
C LEU A 162 -5.10 10.50 8.60
N GLU A 163 -5.11 9.71 9.67
CA GLU A 163 -5.95 9.95 10.84
C GLU A 163 -5.56 11.26 11.56
N GLN A 164 -4.28 11.51 11.73
CA GLN A 164 -3.78 12.76 12.30
C GLN A 164 -4.16 13.96 11.42
N ASN A 165 -4.01 13.88 10.12
CA ASN A 165 -4.35 14.94 9.18
C ASN A 165 -5.87 15.23 9.20
N LYS A 166 -6.71 14.17 9.24
CA LYS A 166 -8.14 14.30 9.40
C LYS A 166 -8.52 14.99 10.73
N GLY A 167 -7.85 14.62 11.82
CA GLY A 167 -8.04 15.26 13.13
C GLY A 167 -7.64 16.74 13.12
N LEU A 168 -6.48 17.06 12.54
CA LEU A 168 -6.01 18.43 12.40
C LEU A 168 -6.92 19.25 11.50
N SER A 169 -7.38 18.71 10.36
CA SER A 169 -8.31 19.39 9.48
C SER A 169 -9.61 19.75 10.18
N LYS A 170 -10.18 18.82 10.96
CA LYS A 170 -11.38 19.10 11.76
C LYS A 170 -11.12 20.16 12.83
N THR A 171 -9.95 20.14 13.48
CA THR A 171 -9.58 21.16 14.48
C THR A 171 -9.46 22.53 13.84
N VAL A 172 -8.83 22.62 12.66
CA VAL A 172 -8.69 23.87 11.89
C VAL A 172 -10.06 24.35 11.43
N GLU A 173 -10.92 23.46 10.95
CA GLU A 173 -12.28 23.80 10.53
C GLU A 173 -13.07 24.44 11.67
N VAL A 174 -13.12 23.80 12.85
CA VAL A 174 -13.79 24.34 14.03
C VAL A 174 -13.11 25.64 14.53
N GLY A 175 -11.77 25.67 14.55
CA GLY A 175 -11.01 26.84 14.94
C GLY A 175 -11.19 28.04 14.00
N SER A 176 -11.57 27.79 12.75
CA SER A 176 -11.85 28.83 11.74
C SER A 176 -13.25 29.43 11.84
N LEU A 177 -14.12 28.91 12.72
CA LEU A 177 -15.45 29.48 12.90
C LEU A 177 -15.37 30.85 13.58
N LEU A 178 -16.14 31.79 13.09
CA LEU A 178 -16.24 33.11 13.67
C LEU A 178 -16.96 33.05 15.03
N GLN A 179 -16.35 33.64 16.05
CA GLN A 179 -17.01 33.86 17.32
C GLN A 179 -17.81 35.15 17.26
N LEU A 180 -19.12 35.03 17.41
CA LEU A 180 -20.02 36.19 17.35
C LEU A 180 -20.30 36.71 18.76
N SER A 181 -20.38 38.03 18.90
CA SER A 181 -21.03 38.68 20.04
C SER A 181 -22.53 38.30 20.07
N PRO A 182 -23.23 38.59 21.17
CA PRO A 182 -24.67 38.39 21.17
C PRO A 182 -25.35 38.99 19.96
N VAL A 183 -26.12 38.18 19.24
CA VAL A 183 -26.81 38.58 18.02
C VAL A 183 -28.01 39.42 18.38
N LEU A 184 -27.99 40.69 17.98
CA LEU A 184 -29.12 41.62 18.16
C LEU A 184 -30.03 41.54 16.93
N VAL A 185 -31.30 41.31 17.15
CA VAL A 185 -32.31 41.25 16.11
C VAL A 185 -33.38 42.33 16.38
N GLU A 186 -33.61 43.17 15.40
CA GLU A 186 -34.58 44.26 15.50
C GLU A 186 -35.52 44.27 14.29
N GLY A 187 -36.79 44.47 14.50
CA GLY A 187 -37.71 44.84 13.42
C GLY A 187 -37.47 46.31 13.05
N VAL A 188 -37.22 46.57 11.78
CA VAL A 188 -36.92 47.94 11.31
C VAL A 188 -37.82 48.35 10.16
N LYS A 189 -38.10 49.67 10.12
CA LYS A 189 -38.69 50.35 8.98
C LYS A 189 -37.74 51.40 8.45
N GLN A 190 -37.52 51.40 7.17
CA GLN A 190 -36.63 52.36 6.53
C GLN A 190 -37.34 53.71 6.32
N ARG A 191 -36.72 54.79 6.78
CA ARG A 191 -37.20 56.16 6.54
C ARG A 191 -36.79 56.69 5.18
N LEU A 192 -37.48 57.69 4.68
CA LEU A 192 -37.17 58.40 3.42
C LEU A 192 -35.71 58.92 3.37
N ASN A 193 -35.11 59.23 4.53
CA ASN A 193 -33.74 59.69 4.63
C ASN A 193 -32.72 58.53 4.72
N GLY A 194 -33.11 57.29 4.47
CA GLY A 194 -32.23 56.09 4.48
C GLY A 194 -31.87 55.58 5.88
N ARG A 195 -32.37 56.20 6.98
CA ARG A 195 -32.07 55.75 8.35
C ARG A 195 -33.10 54.75 8.81
N ASP A 196 -32.66 53.70 9.49
CA ASP A 196 -33.52 52.71 10.13
C ASP A 196 -34.24 53.27 11.34
N ARG A 197 -35.49 52.89 11.51
CA ARG A 197 -36.26 53.09 12.74
C ARG A 197 -36.65 51.73 13.30
N ALA A 198 -36.17 51.39 14.48
CA ALA A 198 -36.63 50.20 15.18
C ALA A 198 -38.14 50.28 15.48
N VAL A 199 -38.85 49.23 15.17
CA VAL A 199 -40.29 49.10 15.38
C VAL A 199 -40.61 47.81 16.13
N ARG A 200 -41.60 47.87 17.03
CA ARG A 200 -42.05 46.71 17.81
C ARG A 200 -43.35 46.09 17.26
N ASN A 201 -43.97 46.75 16.34
CA ASN A 201 -45.22 46.27 15.72
C ASN A 201 -44.85 45.46 14.47
N ALA A 202 -45.30 44.21 14.39
CA ALA A 202 -45.04 43.31 13.28
C ALA A 202 -45.49 43.90 11.94
N LYS A 203 -46.68 44.47 11.87
CA LYS A 203 -47.23 45.08 10.67
C LYS A 203 -46.44 46.31 10.20
N ALA A 204 -45.64 46.92 11.07
CA ALA A 204 -44.83 48.09 10.75
C ALA A 204 -43.40 47.75 10.37
N ALA A 205 -42.97 46.50 10.61
CA ALA A 205 -41.64 46.04 10.29
C ALA A 205 -41.53 45.66 8.82
N GLU A 206 -40.64 46.34 8.09
CA GLU A 206 -40.36 46.11 6.66
C GLU A 206 -39.19 45.11 6.48
N SER A 207 -38.34 44.95 7.51
CA SER A 207 -37.24 44.01 7.53
C SER A 207 -36.81 43.65 8.95
N LEU A 208 -36.10 42.51 9.08
CA LEU A 208 -35.32 42.22 10.27
C LEU A 208 -33.88 42.66 10.05
N LYS A 209 -33.37 43.45 10.99
CA LYS A 209 -31.96 43.85 11.05
C LYS A 209 -31.26 42.93 12.06
N VAL A 210 -30.34 42.17 11.59
CA VAL A 210 -29.50 41.26 12.38
C VAL A 210 -28.12 41.88 12.50
N SER A 211 -27.69 42.20 13.70
CA SER A 211 -26.40 42.84 13.93
C SER A 211 -25.62 42.12 15.01
N PHE A 212 -24.35 41.94 14.78
CA PHE A 212 -23.39 41.29 15.66
C PHE A 212 -21.98 41.78 15.38
N GLU A 213 -21.06 41.49 16.25
CA GLU A 213 -19.65 41.69 16.07
C GLU A 213 -18.95 40.32 15.96
N ALA A 214 -18.27 40.10 14.86
CA ALA A 214 -17.40 38.94 14.71
C ALA A 214 -16.06 39.25 15.37
N GLY A 215 -15.67 38.42 16.35
CA GLY A 215 -14.41 38.54 17.08
C GLY A 215 -13.20 38.23 16.18
N GLN A 216 -12.02 38.64 16.63
CA GLN A 216 -10.77 38.33 15.89
C GLN A 216 -10.58 36.82 15.74
N ASN A 217 -10.26 36.37 14.52
CA ASN A 217 -9.91 34.99 14.25
C ASN A 217 -8.74 34.94 13.25
N LYS A 218 -7.58 34.43 13.71
CA LYS A 218 -6.35 34.31 12.90
C LYS A 218 -6.26 32.98 12.16
N VAL A 219 -7.07 31.99 12.55
CA VAL A 219 -7.11 30.68 11.90
C VAL A 219 -7.89 30.75 10.59
N LEU A 220 -8.98 31.52 10.57
CA LEU A 220 -9.75 31.78 9.37
C LEU A 220 -8.96 32.68 8.41
N PRO A 221 -8.63 32.23 7.19
CA PRO A 221 -7.96 33.04 6.20
C PRO A 221 -8.74 34.32 5.87
N ALA A 222 -8.05 35.41 5.55
CA ALA A 222 -8.69 36.62 5.02
C ALA A 222 -9.34 36.32 3.66
N GLY A 223 -10.50 36.94 3.42
CA GLY A 223 -11.27 36.76 2.19
C GLY A 223 -12.76 36.71 2.40
N PRO A 224 -13.55 36.37 1.39
CA PRO A 224 -15.01 36.28 1.48
C PRO A 224 -15.45 35.10 2.36
N VAL A 225 -16.26 35.38 3.36
CA VAL A 225 -16.86 34.38 4.24
C VAL A 225 -18.38 34.41 4.10
N SER A 226 -18.95 33.26 3.78
CA SER A 226 -20.42 33.11 3.65
C SER A 226 -21.08 32.80 4.98
N LEU A 227 -22.03 33.63 5.35
CA LEU A 227 -22.89 33.41 6.51
C LEU A 227 -24.29 33.11 6.02
N TYR A 228 -24.91 32.07 6.59
CA TYR A 228 -26.28 31.67 6.27
C TYR A 228 -27.15 32.03 7.44
N VAL A 229 -28.19 32.81 7.17
CA VAL A 229 -29.12 33.28 8.19
C VAL A 229 -30.45 32.56 8.01
N ARG A 230 -30.88 31.88 9.07
CA ARG A 230 -32.16 31.19 9.13
C ARG A 230 -33.10 31.98 10.05
N VAL A 231 -34.22 32.44 9.51
CA VAL A 231 -35.26 33.13 10.27
C VAL A 231 -36.42 32.17 10.49
N ILE A 232 -36.75 31.94 11.74
CA ILE A 232 -37.82 31.05 12.17
C ILE A 232 -38.97 31.93 12.67
N ASN A 233 -40.16 31.72 12.12
CA ASN A 233 -41.35 32.46 12.49
C ASN A 233 -41.91 32.02 13.87
N PRO A 234 -42.91 32.74 14.44
CA PRO A 234 -43.51 32.36 15.71
C PRO A 234 -44.23 30.99 15.72
N LYS A 235 -44.49 30.40 14.54
CA LYS A 235 -45.04 29.03 14.42
C LYS A 235 -43.95 27.94 14.40
N GLY A 236 -42.66 28.31 14.40
CA GLY A 236 -41.56 27.37 14.36
C GLY A 236 -41.10 26.99 12.94
N GLU A 237 -41.61 27.63 11.91
CA GLU A 237 -41.29 27.34 10.52
C GLU A 237 -40.17 28.26 10.02
N THR A 238 -39.25 27.72 9.23
CA THR A 238 -38.22 28.55 8.53
C THR A 238 -38.87 29.35 7.42
N ILE A 239 -38.63 30.63 7.40
CA ILE A 239 -39.10 31.47 6.31
C ILE A 239 -38.07 31.39 5.16
N SER A 240 -38.47 30.78 4.05
CA SER A 240 -37.64 30.57 2.89
C SER A 240 -38.33 31.16 1.65
N VAL A 241 -37.64 32.07 0.98
CA VAL A 241 -38.13 32.76 -0.23
C VAL A 241 -37.04 32.72 -1.30
N ALA A 242 -37.26 31.91 -2.32
CA ALA A 242 -36.21 31.58 -3.33
C ALA A 242 -35.61 32.81 -4.04
N ASN A 243 -36.43 33.79 -4.37
CA ASN A 243 -35.99 35.04 -5.02
C ASN A 243 -35.28 36.05 -4.09
N GLN A 244 -35.11 35.70 -2.80
CA GLN A 244 -34.39 36.49 -1.78
C GLN A 244 -33.10 35.80 -1.33
N GLY A 245 -32.64 34.79 -2.08
CA GLY A 245 -31.37 34.10 -1.83
C GLY A 245 -31.49 33.04 -0.72
N SER A 246 -32.69 32.51 -0.47
CA SER A 246 -32.84 31.35 0.41
C SER A 246 -32.42 30.06 -0.29
N GLY A 247 -32.07 29.06 0.47
CA GLY A 247 -31.64 27.75 -0.03
C GLY A 247 -31.58 26.72 1.08
N THR A 248 -30.82 25.65 0.83
CA THR A 248 -30.62 24.58 1.78
C THR A 248 -29.12 24.48 2.16
N LEU A 249 -28.86 24.29 3.44
CA LEU A 249 -27.54 24.11 4.01
C LEU A 249 -27.51 22.75 4.74
N GLN A 250 -26.44 21.99 4.58
CA GLN A 250 -26.21 20.79 5.39
C GLN A 250 -25.53 21.16 6.70
N LEU A 251 -26.09 20.71 7.82
CA LEU A 251 -25.46 20.86 9.11
C LEU A 251 -24.30 19.89 9.26
N THR A 252 -23.13 20.39 9.63
CA THR A 252 -21.92 19.57 9.74
C THR A 252 -22.01 18.54 10.87
N GLU A 253 -22.68 18.89 11.98
CA GLU A 253 -22.78 18.00 13.14
C GLU A 253 -23.74 16.83 12.93
N SER A 254 -24.90 17.08 12.30
CA SER A 254 -25.95 16.07 12.12
C SER A 254 -26.10 15.53 10.72
N GLY A 255 -25.46 16.15 9.73
CA GLY A 255 -25.69 15.85 8.31
C GLY A 255 -27.09 16.19 7.81
N THR A 256 -27.93 16.85 8.64
CA THR A 256 -29.32 17.14 8.30
C THR A 256 -29.40 18.37 7.41
N PRO A 257 -30.15 18.35 6.32
CA PRO A 257 -30.39 19.54 5.51
C PRO A 257 -31.37 20.48 6.23
N VAL A 258 -30.99 21.74 6.36
CA VAL A 258 -31.86 22.80 6.86
C VAL A 258 -32.02 23.91 5.85
N GLN A 259 -33.20 24.51 5.78
CA GLN A 259 -33.45 25.69 4.95
C GLN A 259 -32.91 26.94 5.65
N TYR A 260 -32.28 27.84 4.90
CA TYR A 260 -31.90 29.16 5.37
C TYR A 260 -32.69 30.24 4.60
N SER A 261 -32.89 31.40 5.25
CA SER A 261 -33.71 32.47 4.73
C SER A 261 -32.94 33.42 3.80
N THR A 262 -31.66 33.63 4.08
CA THR A 262 -30.78 34.46 3.25
C THR A 262 -29.30 34.10 3.47
N LYS A 263 -28.48 34.42 2.50
CA LYS A 263 -27.00 34.31 2.55
C LYS A 263 -26.41 35.72 2.57
N ALA A 264 -25.38 35.90 3.37
CA ALA A 264 -24.59 37.13 3.39
C ALA A 264 -23.11 36.79 3.28
N ASP A 265 -22.46 37.35 2.30
CA ASP A 265 -21.00 37.24 2.15
C ASP A 265 -20.35 38.45 2.82
N ILE A 266 -19.45 38.22 3.74
CA ILE A 266 -18.67 39.25 4.44
C ILE A 266 -17.21 39.15 3.98
N ASP A 267 -16.58 40.30 3.73
CA ASP A 267 -15.15 40.36 3.48
C ASP A 267 -14.42 40.36 4.83
N TRP A 268 -13.74 39.23 5.13
CA TRP A 268 -13.06 38.98 6.38
C TRP A 268 -11.56 39.34 6.30
N ASN A 269 -11.06 40.09 7.26
CA ASN A 269 -9.67 40.55 7.32
C ASN A 269 -8.93 40.13 8.58
N GLN A 270 -9.40 39.05 9.25
CA GLN A 270 -8.86 38.47 10.47
C GLN A 270 -8.97 39.36 11.74
N THR A 271 -9.51 40.55 11.62
CA THR A 271 -9.78 41.46 12.74
C THR A 271 -11.25 41.50 13.09
N GLY A 272 -11.58 41.92 14.31
CA GLY A 272 -12.96 42.08 14.70
C GLY A 272 -13.74 42.99 13.74
N LYS A 273 -14.93 42.60 13.36
CA LYS A 273 -15.75 43.33 12.38
C LYS A 273 -17.23 43.35 12.81
N LYS A 274 -17.80 44.53 12.80
CA LYS A 274 -19.26 44.67 12.99
C LYS A 274 -19.98 44.31 11.69
N VAL A 275 -20.91 43.37 11.78
CA VAL A 275 -21.71 42.86 10.65
C VAL A 275 -23.15 43.23 10.88
N VAL A 276 -23.80 43.71 9.83
CA VAL A 276 -25.23 44.02 9.80
C VAL A 276 -25.85 43.37 8.56
N ILE A 277 -26.82 42.51 8.79
CA ILE A 277 -27.53 41.80 7.73
C ILE A 277 -29.00 42.22 7.78
N TYR A 278 -29.51 42.61 6.62
CA TYR A 278 -30.92 42.94 6.49
C TYR A 278 -31.64 41.81 5.75
N TRP A 279 -32.60 41.20 6.45
CA TRP A 279 -33.52 40.28 5.81
C TRP A 279 -34.82 41.04 5.47
N LYS A 280 -34.96 41.35 4.17
CA LYS A 280 -36.03 42.21 3.65
C LYS A 280 -37.24 41.37 3.31
N GLN A 281 -38.17 41.28 4.26
CA GLN A 281 -39.46 40.67 4.01
C GLN A 281 -40.51 41.31 4.93
N TYR A 282 -41.69 41.52 4.37
CA TYR A 282 -42.81 42.01 5.13
C TYR A 282 -43.21 41.03 6.24
N ILE A 283 -43.28 41.51 7.48
CA ILE A 283 -43.54 40.75 8.66
C ILE A 283 -44.94 41.04 9.10
N SER A 284 -45.88 40.12 8.91
CA SER A 284 -47.30 40.33 9.21
C SER A 284 -47.77 39.71 10.52
N THR A 285 -47.04 38.76 11.06
CA THR A 285 -47.45 37.95 12.24
C THR A 285 -46.76 38.44 13.50
N ALA A 286 -47.54 38.75 14.52
CA ALA A 286 -46.99 39.06 15.84
C ALA A 286 -46.47 37.81 16.53
N GLY A 287 -45.42 37.96 17.33
CA GLY A 287 -44.80 36.88 18.07
C GLY A 287 -43.26 36.94 18.06
N THR A 288 -42.62 35.87 18.53
CA THR A 288 -41.16 35.80 18.63
C THR A 288 -40.57 35.17 17.40
N TYR A 289 -39.68 35.91 16.71
CA TYR A 289 -38.88 35.46 15.61
C TYR A 289 -37.51 35.06 16.15
N LYS A 290 -37.04 33.83 15.79
CA LYS A 290 -35.71 33.36 16.13
C LYS A 290 -34.82 33.47 14.88
N VAL A 291 -33.57 33.84 15.09
CA VAL A 291 -32.57 33.95 14.05
C VAL A 291 -31.37 33.06 14.42
N GLU A 292 -31.02 32.21 13.53
CA GLU A 292 -29.85 31.34 13.62
C GLU A 292 -28.86 31.76 12.54
N ILE A 293 -27.56 31.82 12.88
CA ILE A 293 -26.47 32.16 11.95
C ILE A 293 -25.54 30.98 11.85
N TYR A 294 -25.29 30.56 10.63
CA TYR A 294 -24.43 29.42 10.33
C TYR A 294 -23.24 29.81 9.46
N GLN A 295 -22.09 29.19 9.72
CA GLN A 295 -20.90 29.23 8.91
C GLN A 295 -20.47 27.81 8.60
N GLY A 296 -20.34 27.42 7.31
CA GLY A 296 -19.88 26.09 6.92
C GLY A 296 -20.72 24.92 7.49
N GLY A 297 -22.02 25.17 7.79
CA GLY A 297 -22.90 24.16 8.42
C GLY A 297 -22.85 24.12 9.94
N TYR A 298 -22.04 24.93 10.60
CA TYR A 298 -21.98 25.09 12.04
C TYR A 298 -22.83 26.26 12.51
N LEU A 299 -23.59 26.07 13.57
CA LEU A 299 -24.35 27.16 14.24
C LEU A 299 -23.38 28.03 15.04
N ILE A 300 -23.21 29.28 14.63
CA ILE A 300 -22.27 30.22 15.26
C ILE A 300 -22.95 31.37 16.02
N GLY A 301 -24.24 31.57 15.84
CA GLY A 301 -24.96 32.63 16.52
C GLY A 301 -26.45 32.40 16.60
N LEU A 302 -27.04 32.88 17.69
CA LEU A 302 -28.47 32.86 17.97
C LEU A 302 -28.97 34.23 18.39
N GLY A 303 -30.09 34.64 17.86
CA GLY A 303 -30.77 35.87 18.25
C GLY A 303 -32.28 35.71 18.20
N GLN A 304 -33.01 36.63 18.83
CA GLN A 304 -34.47 36.65 18.74
C GLN A 304 -35.01 38.06 18.89
N VAL A 305 -36.19 38.27 18.35
CA VAL A 305 -36.97 39.52 18.52
C VAL A 305 -38.44 39.18 18.69
N THR A 306 -39.12 39.88 19.63
CA THR A 306 -40.58 39.77 19.81
C THR A 306 -41.23 41.00 19.22
N LEU A 307 -42.09 40.76 18.21
CA LEU A 307 -42.90 41.80 17.56
C LEU A 307 -44.35 41.65 18.00
N LYS A 308 -44.99 42.79 18.28
CA LYS A 308 -46.40 42.86 18.73
C LYS A 308 -47.34 43.03 17.56
#